data_be804c83f8f7fe6c3196a06450f4d15e
#
_entry.id   be804c83f8f7fe6c3196a06450f4d15e
#
_cell.length_a   1.000
_cell.length_b   1.000
_cell.length_c   1.000
_cell.angle_alpha   90.00
_cell.angle_beta   90.00
_cell.angle_gamma   90.00
#
_symmetry.space_group_name_H-M   'P 1'
#
loop_
_entity.id
_entity.type
_entity.pdbx_description
1 polymer ?
#
loop_
_entity_poly.entity_id
_entity_poly.type
_entity_poly.pdbx_seq_one_letter_code
_entity_poly.pdbx_strand_id
1 'polypeptide(L)'
;MKFHLVTERAQVVLLQPGLAPFLTDYKIRNRDHLAPWEPPRSEAYFTLKNTQQTIAALLKLYHQDLALPLVALDRDGQKVIATVNVSNIVRGIFQAAHLGYGLDERYQGRGVMNEILSDAIPEIFTQLKLHRLMANYIPTNQRSGALLQRLGFAKEGIAKDYLFINDQWQDHILTAKTNPHFQF
;
A
#
# COMPACT_ATOMS: atom_id res chain seq x y z
N MET A 1 1.45 -12.20 -14.62
CA MET A 1 2.67 -11.83 -13.86
C MET A 1 2.48 -12.33 -12.43
N LYS A 2 3.51 -12.88 -11.78
CA LYS A 2 3.40 -13.45 -10.43
C LYS A 2 4.33 -12.64 -9.52
N PHE A 3 3.76 -11.77 -8.66
CA PHE A 3 4.57 -11.04 -7.67
C PHE A 3 4.77 -11.95 -6.46
N HIS A 4 6.01 -12.26 -6.16
CA HIS A 4 6.40 -13.02 -4.97
C HIS A 4 7.80 -12.61 -4.54
N LEU A 5 7.90 -12.02 -3.36
CA LEU A 5 9.14 -11.55 -2.77
C LEU A 5 9.22 -12.06 -1.32
N VAL A 6 10.35 -12.58 -0.93
CA VAL A 6 10.60 -13.06 0.44
C VAL A 6 11.63 -12.15 1.09
N THR A 7 11.24 -11.52 2.21
CA THR A 7 12.13 -10.73 3.05
C THR A 7 12.55 -11.54 4.30
N GLU A 8 13.30 -10.96 5.19
CA GLU A 8 13.69 -11.62 6.44
C GLU A 8 12.47 -12.04 7.28
N ARG A 9 11.43 -11.20 7.33
CA ARG A 9 10.28 -11.35 8.24
C ARG A 9 8.92 -11.50 7.55
N ALA A 10 8.86 -11.41 6.23
CA ALA A 10 7.61 -11.43 5.50
C ALA A 10 7.72 -12.08 4.12
N GLN A 11 6.57 -12.50 3.58
CA GLN A 11 6.39 -12.90 2.19
C GLN A 11 5.42 -11.92 1.53
N VAL A 12 5.90 -11.13 0.57
CA VAL A 12 5.06 -10.18 -0.18
C VAL A 12 4.55 -10.85 -1.43
N VAL A 13 3.23 -10.93 -1.56
CA VAL A 13 2.58 -11.65 -2.65
C VAL A 13 1.47 -10.83 -3.29
N LEU A 14 1.19 -11.12 -4.56
CA LEU A 14 -0.02 -10.62 -5.20
C LEU A 14 -1.25 -11.12 -4.44
N LEU A 15 -2.17 -10.22 -4.14
CA LEU A 15 -3.44 -10.57 -3.51
C LEU A 15 -4.20 -11.60 -4.36
N GLN A 16 -4.73 -12.64 -3.71
CA GLN A 16 -5.44 -13.73 -4.35
C GLN A 16 -6.75 -14.05 -3.61
N PRO A 17 -7.75 -14.64 -4.27
CA PRO A 17 -9.03 -14.98 -3.62
C PRO A 17 -8.89 -15.83 -2.36
N GLY A 18 -7.94 -16.77 -2.34
CA GLY A 18 -7.68 -17.64 -1.19
C GLY A 18 -7.19 -16.90 0.06
N LEU A 19 -6.70 -15.66 -0.08
CA LEU A 19 -6.24 -14.83 1.03
C LEU A 19 -7.36 -14.02 1.70
N ALA A 20 -8.61 -14.15 1.22
CA ALA A 20 -9.73 -13.39 1.77
C ALA A 20 -9.94 -13.58 3.29
N PRO A 21 -9.87 -14.79 3.87
CA PRO A 21 -9.99 -14.97 5.31
C PRO A 21 -8.87 -14.24 6.09
N PHE A 22 -7.63 -14.34 5.63
CA PHE A 22 -6.47 -13.70 6.27
C PHE A 22 -6.53 -12.17 6.18
N LEU A 23 -6.97 -11.63 5.04
CA LEU A 23 -7.15 -10.19 4.87
C LEU A 23 -8.34 -9.67 5.69
N THR A 24 -9.41 -10.45 5.83
CA THR A 24 -10.54 -10.09 6.71
C THR A 24 -10.08 -10.00 8.16
N ASP A 25 -9.36 -11.00 8.63
CA ASP A 25 -8.78 -11.02 9.98
C ASP A 25 -7.84 -9.81 10.21
N TYR A 26 -6.98 -9.48 9.23
CA TYR A 26 -6.14 -8.28 9.28
C TYR A 26 -6.97 -7.00 9.44
N LYS A 27 -8.03 -6.82 8.64
CA LYS A 27 -8.91 -5.65 8.73
C LYS A 27 -9.56 -5.52 10.10
N ILE A 28 -10.09 -6.63 10.64
CA ILE A 28 -10.74 -6.66 11.96
C ILE A 28 -9.75 -6.29 13.06
N ARG A 29 -8.58 -6.91 13.06
CA ARG A 29 -7.55 -6.70 14.10
C ARG A 29 -6.98 -5.29 14.12
N ASN A 30 -6.95 -4.63 12.97
CA ASN A 30 -6.34 -3.31 12.81
C ASN A 30 -7.37 -2.19 12.63
N ARG A 31 -8.65 -2.46 12.88
CA ARG A 31 -9.75 -1.53 12.69
C ARG A 31 -9.49 -0.17 13.32
N ASP A 32 -9.27 -0.15 14.62
CA ASP A 32 -9.10 1.08 15.39
C ASP A 32 -7.75 1.74 15.11
N HIS A 33 -6.72 0.91 14.90
CA HIS A 33 -5.38 1.36 14.60
C HIS A 33 -5.28 2.09 13.24
N LEU A 34 -5.97 1.61 12.20
CA LEU A 34 -5.93 2.19 10.87
C LEU A 34 -6.97 3.29 10.64
N ALA A 35 -8.04 3.32 11.43
CA ALA A 35 -9.13 4.28 11.29
C ALA A 35 -8.69 5.75 11.18
N PRO A 36 -7.68 6.25 11.91
CA PRO A 36 -7.24 7.65 11.78
C PRO A 36 -6.65 8.00 10.40
N TRP A 37 -6.24 7.00 9.61
CA TRP A 37 -5.48 7.16 8.39
C TRP A 37 -6.24 6.76 7.12
N GLU A 38 -7.44 6.19 7.27
CA GLU A 38 -8.27 5.69 6.19
C GLU A 38 -9.63 6.39 6.15
N PRO A 39 -10.32 6.42 5.00
CA PRO A 39 -11.71 6.83 4.94
C PRO A 39 -12.58 6.01 5.90
N PRO A 40 -13.66 6.59 6.44
CA PRO A 40 -14.60 5.86 7.31
C PRO A 40 -15.08 4.56 6.68
N ARG A 41 -15.09 3.48 7.44
CA ARG A 41 -15.48 2.15 6.98
C ARG A 41 -16.77 1.69 7.66
N SER A 42 -17.74 1.24 6.86
CA SER A 42 -18.94 0.59 7.38
C SER A 42 -18.64 -0.79 7.97
N GLU A 43 -19.52 -1.32 8.81
CA GLU A 43 -19.38 -2.69 9.35
C GLU A 43 -19.23 -3.74 8.25
N ALA A 44 -19.89 -3.55 7.10
CA ALA A 44 -19.77 -4.45 5.95
C ALA A 44 -18.32 -4.60 5.47
N TYR A 45 -17.48 -3.57 5.57
CA TYR A 45 -16.07 -3.60 5.16
C TYR A 45 -15.27 -4.70 5.88
N PHE A 46 -15.64 -5.04 7.10
CA PHE A 46 -14.96 -6.02 7.95
C PHE A 46 -15.50 -7.44 7.78
N THR A 47 -16.38 -7.68 6.81
CA THR A 47 -16.92 -9.01 6.53
C THR A 47 -16.11 -9.75 5.47
N LEU A 48 -16.10 -11.09 5.57
CA LEU A 48 -15.47 -11.95 4.57
C LEU A 48 -16.06 -11.72 3.18
N LYS A 49 -17.40 -11.61 3.08
CA LYS A 49 -18.10 -11.35 1.81
C LYS A 49 -17.60 -10.07 1.13
N ASN A 50 -17.51 -8.97 1.88
CA ASN A 50 -17.00 -7.72 1.33
C ASN A 50 -15.53 -7.82 0.94
N THR A 51 -14.71 -8.53 1.74
CA THR A 51 -13.30 -8.74 1.41
C THR A 51 -13.14 -9.54 0.12
N GLN A 52 -13.94 -10.58 -0.09
CA GLN A 52 -13.95 -11.34 -1.35
C GLN A 52 -14.32 -10.46 -2.56
N GLN A 53 -15.34 -9.62 -2.43
CA GLN A 53 -15.73 -8.66 -3.47
C GLN A 53 -14.65 -7.63 -3.75
N THR A 54 -14.00 -7.12 -2.71
CA THR A 54 -12.88 -6.17 -2.82
C THR A 54 -11.70 -6.81 -3.56
N ILE A 55 -11.34 -8.06 -3.21
CA ILE A 55 -10.27 -8.78 -3.89
C ILE A 55 -10.60 -8.96 -5.37
N ALA A 56 -11.82 -9.37 -5.70
CA ALA A 56 -12.24 -9.55 -7.09
C ALA A 56 -12.15 -8.23 -7.89
N ALA A 57 -12.58 -7.11 -7.29
CA ALA A 57 -12.49 -5.80 -7.91
C ALA A 57 -11.02 -5.35 -8.12
N LEU A 58 -10.17 -5.55 -7.13
CA LEU A 58 -8.73 -5.21 -7.21
C LEU A 58 -8.02 -6.07 -8.26
N LEU A 59 -8.33 -7.35 -8.36
CA LEU A 59 -7.76 -8.23 -9.38
C LEU A 59 -8.23 -7.84 -10.79
N LYS A 60 -9.47 -7.36 -10.95
CA LYS A 60 -9.93 -6.80 -12.22
C LYS A 60 -9.09 -5.57 -12.62
N LEU A 61 -8.84 -4.64 -11.70
CA LEU A 61 -7.95 -3.49 -11.94
C LEU A 61 -6.52 -3.92 -12.26
N TYR A 62 -6.02 -4.94 -11.57
CA TYR A 62 -4.69 -5.52 -11.85
C TYR A 62 -4.59 -6.05 -13.29
N HIS A 63 -5.58 -6.80 -13.76
CA HIS A 63 -5.62 -7.30 -15.14
C HIS A 63 -5.76 -6.19 -16.20
N GLN A 64 -6.26 -5.03 -15.80
CA GLN A 64 -6.36 -3.83 -16.63
C GLN A 64 -5.13 -2.92 -16.55
N ASP A 65 -4.08 -3.32 -15.85
CA ASP A 65 -2.86 -2.51 -15.60
C ASP A 65 -3.16 -1.19 -14.86
N LEU A 66 -4.18 -1.16 -14.02
CA LEU A 66 -4.58 0.02 -13.26
C LEU A 66 -4.18 -0.05 -11.79
N ALA A 67 -3.84 -1.23 -11.28
CA ALA A 67 -3.42 -1.44 -9.90
C ALA A 67 -2.51 -2.66 -9.75
N LEU A 68 -1.73 -2.70 -8.66
CA LEU A 68 -1.01 -3.89 -8.19
C LEU A 68 -1.29 -4.06 -6.69
N PRO A 69 -2.31 -4.87 -6.33
CA PRO A 69 -2.66 -5.13 -4.94
C PRO A 69 -1.75 -6.22 -4.36
N LEU A 70 -0.95 -5.88 -3.38
CA LEU A 70 -0.06 -6.79 -2.68
C LEU A 70 -0.46 -6.90 -1.21
N VAL A 71 -0.16 -8.04 -0.62
CA VAL A 71 -0.18 -8.24 0.83
C VAL A 71 1.16 -8.83 1.27
N ALA A 72 1.56 -8.49 2.49
CA ALA A 72 2.65 -9.18 3.15
C ALA A 72 2.06 -10.17 4.17
N LEU A 73 2.43 -11.42 4.02
CA LEU A 73 2.19 -12.47 4.99
C LEU A 73 3.35 -12.50 5.99
N ASP A 74 3.11 -12.99 7.20
CA ASP A 74 4.20 -13.33 8.11
C ASP A 74 5.12 -14.39 7.49
N ARG A 75 6.25 -14.66 8.14
CA ARG A 75 7.26 -15.61 7.62
C ARG A 75 6.68 -16.99 7.31
N ASP A 76 5.75 -17.44 8.14
CA ASP A 76 5.11 -18.77 8.03
C ASP A 76 3.96 -18.79 7.03
N GLY A 77 3.59 -17.65 6.46
CA GLY A 77 2.49 -17.53 5.49
C GLY A 77 1.09 -17.70 6.10
N GLN A 78 0.97 -17.55 7.42
CA GLN A 78 -0.26 -17.84 8.17
C GLN A 78 -1.12 -16.59 8.45
N LYS A 79 -0.57 -15.40 8.30
CA LYS A 79 -1.27 -14.15 8.62
C LYS A 79 -0.88 -13.04 7.66
N VAL A 80 -1.86 -12.24 7.24
CA VAL A 80 -1.58 -10.94 6.64
C VAL A 80 -1.11 -10.00 7.75
N ILE A 81 0.09 -9.45 7.58
CA ILE A 81 0.70 -8.49 8.51
C ILE A 81 0.79 -7.08 7.92
N ALA A 82 0.71 -6.96 6.59
CA ALA A 82 0.70 -5.66 5.92
C ALA A 82 -0.06 -5.72 4.58
N THR A 83 -0.50 -4.55 4.13
CA THR A 83 -0.98 -4.33 2.78
C THR A 83 -0.04 -3.37 2.06
N VAL A 84 0.19 -3.59 0.77
CA VAL A 84 0.95 -2.72 -0.12
C VAL A 84 0.17 -2.59 -1.42
N ASN A 85 -0.37 -1.42 -1.69
CA ASN A 85 -1.23 -1.20 -2.84
C ASN A 85 -0.61 -0.17 -3.77
N VAL A 86 -0.37 -0.56 -5.01
CA VAL A 86 -0.10 0.40 -6.09
C VAL A 86 -1.39 0.64 -6.84
N SER A 87 -1.79 1.89 -6.94
CA SER A 87 -3.07 2.28 -7.54
C SER A 87 -2.89 3.48 -8.46
N ASN A 88 -3.93 3.79 -9.24
CA ASN A 88 -3.92 4.91 -10.18
C ASN A 88 -2.67 4.86 -11.09
N ILE A 89 -2.42 3.70 -11.69
CA ILE A 89 -1.33 3.54 -12.64
C ILE A 89 -1.68 4.34 -13.90
N VAL A 90 -0.87 5.35 -14.19
CA VAL A 90 -1.02 6.22 -15.36
C VAL A 90 0.16 5.99 -16.28
N ARG A 91 -0.12 5.61 -17.52
CA ARG A 91 0.86 5.33 -18.56
C ARG A 91 1.18 6.58 -19.40
N GLY A 92 1.80 6.40 -20.54
CA GLY A 92 2.21 7.46 -21.46
C GLY A 92 3.38 8.27 -20.92
N ILE A 93 3.36 9.57 -21.09
CA ILE A 93 4.45 10.47 -20.66
C ILE A 93 4.61 10.59 -19.14
N PHE A 94 3.64 10.13 -18.33
CA PHE A 94 3.69 10.26 -16.89
C PHE A 94 4.33 9.04 -16.21
N GLN A 95 3.99 7.82 -16.63
CA GLN A 95 4.51 6.55 -16.10
C GLN A 95 4.60 6.54 -14.56
N ALA A 96 3.49 6.85 -13.91
CA ALA A 96 3.43 7.04 -12.47
C ALA A 96 2.28 6.26 -11.81
N ALA A 97 2.39 6.05 -10.51
CA ALA A 97 1.34 5.45 -9.70
C ALA A 97 1.40 5.95 -8.25
N HIS A 98 0.34 5.70 -7.49
CA HIS A 98 0.31 5.94 -6.06
C HIS A 98 0.62 4.65 -5.29
N LEU A 99 1.44 4.77 -4.26
CA LEU A 99 1.77 3.71 -3.31
C LEU A 99 1.06 4.00 -1.99
N GLY A 100 0.17 3.09 -1.58
CA GLY A 100 -0.44 3.05 -0.26
C GLY A 100 0.01 1.81 0.51
N TYR A 101 0.11 1.91 1.83
CA TYR A 101 0.50 0.79 2.67
C TYR A 101 -0.09 0.90 4.08
N GLY A 102 -0.27 -0.25 4.70
CA GLY A 102 -0.70 -0.38 6.09
C GLY A 102 0.01 -1.55 6.77
N LEU A 103 0.34 -1.41 8.05
CA LEU A 103 1.02 -2.42 8.85
C LEU A 103 0.18 -2.77 10.07
N ASP A 104 0.09 -4.04 10.39
CA ASP A 104 -0.50 -4.52 11.64
C ASP A 104 0.19 -3.86 12.84
N GLU A 105 -0.61 -3.35 13.78
CA GLU A 105 -0.14 -2.61 14.96
C GLU A 105 0.97 -3.35 15.72
N ARG A 106 0.83 -4.67 15.84
CA ARG A 106 1.77 -5.54 16.58
C ARG A 106 3.16 -5.63 15.96
N TYR A 107 3.30 -5.24 14.70
CA TYR A 107 4.57 -5.26 13.95
C TYR A 107 5.22 -3.88 13.86
N GLN A 108 4.56 -2.83 14.39
CA GLN A 108 5.10 -1.46 14.37
C GLN A 108 6.35 -1.30 15.25
N GLY A 109 7.11 -0.26 14.97
CA GLY A 109 8.32 0.09 15.73
C GLY A 109 9.51 -0.87 15.56
N ARG A 110 9.37 -1.91 14.74
CA ARG A 110 10.37 -2.97 14.54
C ARG A 110 11.05 -2.94 13.17
N GLY A 111 10.79 -1.91 12.36
CA GLY A 111 11.36 -1.78 11.02
C GLY A 111 10.75 -2.69 9.94
N VAL A 112 9.69 -3.46 10.25
CA VAL A 112 9.08 -4.44 9.32
C VAL A 112 8.58 -3.79 8.03
N MET A 113 7.86 -2.66 8.12
CA MET A 113 7.38 -1.99 6.90
C MET A 113 8.53 -1.39 6.09
N ASN A 114 9.58 -0.91 6.73
CA ASN A 114 10.78 -0.44 6.01
C ASN A 114 11.45 -1.58 5.23
N GLU A 115 11.60 -2.74 5.85
CA GLU A 115 12.11 -3.94 5.19
C GLU A 115 11.25 -4.33 3.97
N ILE A 116 9.95 -4.50 4.18
CA ILE A 116 9.00 -4.87 3.12
C ILE A 116 9.09 -3.89 1.93
N LEU A 117 9.04 -2.59 2.19
CA LEU A 117 9.02 -1.58 1.13
C LEU A 117 10.40 -1.36 0.48
N SER A 118 11.50 -1.53 1.24
CA SER A 118 12.86 -1.45 0.65
C SER A 118 13.06 -2.48 -0.45
N ASP A 119 12.53 -3.68 -0.27
CA ASP A 119 12.64 -4.76 -1.24
C ASP A 119 11.52 -4.71 -2.31
N ALA A 120 10.30 -4.33 -1.92
CA ALA A 120 9.17 -4.31 -2.84
C ALA A 120 9.22 -3.15 -3.85
N ILE A 121 9.71 -1.96 -3.48
CA ILE A 121 9.71 -0.80 -4.37
C ILE A 121 10.54 -1.01 -5.63
N PRO A 122 11.79 -1.52 -5.57
CA PRO A 122 12.56 -1.83 -6.78
C PRO A 122 11.86 -2.85 -7.69
N GLU A 123 11.26 -3.88 -7.09
CA GLU A 123 10.51 -4.89 -7.83
C GLU A 123 9.25 -4.32 -8.48
N ILE A 124 8.52 -3.44 -7.78
CA ILE A 124 7.36 -2.71 -8.33
C ILE A 124 7.78 -1.87 -9.54
N PHE A 125 8.87 -1.12 -9.44
CA PHE A 125 9.39 -0.34 -10.56
C PHE A 125 9.73 -1.22 -11.76
N THR A 126 10.38 -2.35 -11.53
CA THR A 126 10.79 -3.29 -12.57
C THR A 126 9.58 -3.94 -13.24
N GLN A 127 8.65 -4.49 -12.45
CA GLN A 127 7.49 -5.22 -12.98
C GLN A 127 6.49 -4.30 -13.68
N LEU A 128 6.23 -3.12 -13.12
CA LEU A 128 5.28 -2.16 -13.68
C LEU A 128 5.92 -1.21 -14.69
N LYS A 129 7.25 -1.20 -14.84
CA LYS A 129 7.97 -0.27 -15.72
C LYS A 129 7.54 1.18 -15.48
N LEU A 130 7.52 1.59 -14.21
CA LEU A 130 7.14 2.95 -13.82
C LEU A 130 8.37 3.83 -13.68
N HIS A 131 8.20 5.11 -14.05
CA HIS A 131 9.17 6.16 -13.76
C HIS A 131 9.04 6.69 -12.33
N ARG A 132 7.81 6.71 -11.78
CA ARG A 132 7.51 7.43 -10.55
C ARG A 132 6.51 6.70 -9.65
N LEU A 133 6.79 6.64 -8.35
CA LEU A 133 5.83 6.30 -7.30
C LEU A 133 5.60 7.52 -6.41
N MET A 134 4.33 7.82 -6.16
CA MET A 134 3.88 8.88 -5.24
C MET A 134 3.30 8.23 -3.99
N ALA A 135 3.69 8.71 -2.81
CA ALA A 135 3.15 8.24 -1.54
C ALA A 135 2.87 9.45 -0.65
N ASN A 136 1.60 9.78 -0.48
CA ASN A 136 1.18 10.97 0.22
C ASN A 136 0.66 10.61 1.62
N TYR A 137 0.83 11.49 2.58
CA TYR A 137 0.43 11.22 3.95
C TYR A 137 -0.10 12.47 4.67
N ILE A 138 -1.02 12.27 5.60
CA ILE A 138 -1.55 13.33 6.46
C ILE A 138 -0.41 13.89 7.34
N PRO A 139 -0.22 15.21 7.47
CA PRO A 139 0.91 15.81 8.19
C PRO A 139 1.12 15.29 9.62
N THR A 140 0.06 14.88 10.29
CA THR A 140 0.11 14.31 11.65
C THR A 140 0.65 12.87 11.67
N ASN A 141 0.66 12.16 10.53
CA ASN A 141 1.22 10.82 10.40
C ASN A 141 2.76 10.85 10.26
N GLN A 142 3.44 11.30 11.31
CA GLN A 142 4.89 11.43 11.33
C GLN A 142 5.62 10.09 11.08
N ARG A 143 5.01 8.96 11.47
CA ARG A 143 5.57 7.62 11.24
C ARG A 143 5.68 7.33 9.75
N SER A 144 4.62 7.62 8.99
CA SER A 144 4.62 7.46 7.53
C SER A 144 5.65 8.39 6.88
N GLY A 145 5.70 9.66 7.30
CA GLY A 145 6.68 10.63 6.79
C GLY A 145 8.13 10.19 7.00
N ALA A 146 8.47 9.74 8.22
CA ALA A 146 9.81 9.25 8.55
C ALA A 146 10.17 7.97 7.77
N LEU A 147 9.20 7.09 7.52
CA LEU A 147 9.39 5.88 6.70
C LEU A 147 9.67 6.26 5.25
N LEU A 148 8.86 7.11 4.64
CA LEU A 148 9.03 7.54 3.26
C LEU A 148 10.36 8.25 3.03
N GLN A 149 10.78 9.09 3.97
CA GLN A 149 12.10 9.73 3.93
C GLN A 149 13.24 8.70 3.90
N ARG A 150 13.19 7.67 4.79
CA ARG A 150 14.19 6.57 4.79
C ARG A 150 14.19 5.75 3.50
N LEU A 151 13.04 5.58 2.88
CA LEU A 151 12.90 4.90 1.59
C LEU A 151 13.32 5.76 0.38
N GLY A 152 13.74 7.01 0.62
CA GLY A 152 14.24 7.92 -0.41
C GLY A 152 13.14 8.64 -1.20
N PHE A 153 11.93 8.77 -0.64
CA PHE A 153 10.91 9.66 -1.20
C PHE A 153 11.25 11.12 -0.90
N ALA A 154 11.29 11.95 -1.92
CA ALA A 154 11.47 13.38 -1.80
C ALA A 154 10.13 14.07 -1.51
N LYS A 155 10.12 15.02 -0.55
CA LYS A 155 8.95 15.87 -0.31
C LYS A 155 8.84 16.89 -1.45
N GLU A 156 7.66 17.01 -2.03
CA GLU A 156 7.41 17.92 -3.16
C GLU A 156 6.51 19.11 -2.80
N GLY A 157 5.72 18.97 -1.73
CA GLY A 157 4.85 20.06 -1.31
C GLY A 157 3.78 19.62 -0.31
N ILE A 158 2.80 20.49 -0.14
CA ILE A 158 1.60 20.25 0.66
C ILE A 158 0.39 20.55 -0.23
N ALA A 159 -0.49 19.56 -0.38
CA ALA A 159 -1.80 19.74 -0.99
C ALA A 159 -2.82 20.00 0.11
N LYS A 160 -3.54 21.14 -0.01
CA LYS A 160 -4.61 21.52 0.88
C LYS A 160 -5.88 20.76 0.51
N ASP A 161 -6.67 20.38 1.52
CA ASP A 161 -7.99 19.75 1.33
C ASP A 161 -7.94 18.59 0.32
N TYR A 162 -6.94 17.70 0.45
CA TYR A 162 -6.57 16.73 -0.58
C TYR A 162 -7.45 15.49 -0.61
N LEU A 163 -7.72 14.88 0.55
CA LEU A 163 -8.59 13.70 0.67
C LEU A 163 -9.59 13.87 1.82
N PHE A 164 -10.81 13.36 1.60
CA PHE A 164 -11.85 13.34 2.62
C PHE A 164 -11.66 12.12 3.52
N ILE A 165 -11.16 12.36 4.75
CA ILE A 165 -10.85 11.33 5.74
C ILE A 165 -11.37 11.79 7.10
N ASN A 166 -12.07 10.90 7.82
CA ASN A 166 -12.68 11.22 9.11
C ASN A 166 -13.59 12.46 9.07
N ASP A 167 -14.51 12.47 8.11
CA ASP A 167 -15.54 13.49 7.92
C ASP A 167 -15.01 14.92 7.68
N GLN A 168 -13.77 15.04 7.24
CA GLN A 168 -13.18 16.32 6.87
C GLN A 168 -12.14 16.18 5.75
N TRP A 169 -11.96 17.25 4.98
CA TRP A 169 -10.88 17.34 4.03
C TRP A 169 -9.55 17.49 4.74
N GLN A 170 -8.62 16.59 4.46
CA GLN A 170 -7.30 16.54 5.10
C GLN A 170 -6.21 17.01 4.15
N ASP A 171 -5.34 17.91 4.65
CA ASP A 171 -4.10 18.24 3.96
C ASP A 171 -3.21 17.02 3.84
N HIS A 172 -2.45 16.92 2.76
CA HIS A 172 -1.44 15.87 2.59
C HIS A 172 -0.08 16.45 2.24
N ILE A 173 0.95 15.87 2.82
CA ILE A 173 2.32 16.05 2.34
C ILE A 173 2.48 15.15 1.12
N LEU A 174 2.85 15.78 0.00
CA LEU A 174 3.12 15.08 -1.26
C LEU A 174 4.57 14.63 -1.28
N THR A 175 4.78 13.35 -1.53
CA THR A 175 6.12 12.80 -1.71
C THR A 175 6.18 11.88 -2.92
N ALA A 176 7.36 11.78 -3.52
CA ALA A 176 7.59 10.88 -4.63
C ALA A 176 9.00 10.31 -4.64
N LYS A 177 9.11 9.14 -5.27
CA LYS A 177 10.38 8.50 -5.61
C LYS A 177 10.40 8.18 -7.09
N THR A 178 11.46 8.58 -7.78
CA THR A 178 11.69 8.27 -9.19
C THR A 178 12.57 7.03 -9.34
N ASN A 179 12.35 6.31 -10.43
CA ASN A 179 13.17 5.16 -10.81
C ASN A 179 14.37 5.65 -11.62
N PRO A 180 15.60 5.59 -11.09
CA PRO A 180 16.78 6.06 -11.81
C PRO A 180 17.14 5.17 -13.02
N HIS A 181 16.58 3.99 -13.13
CA HIS A 181 16.82 3.04 -14.20
C HIS A 181 15.70 3.00 -15.25
N PHE A 182 14.72 3.92 -15.13
CA PHE A 182 13.61 3.98 -16.08
C PHE A 182 14.12 4.36 -17.47
N GLN A 183 13.63 3.63 -18.47
CA GLN A 183 13.82 3.91 -19.90
C GLN A 183 12.47 3.79 -20.59
N PHE A 184 12.19 4.71 -21.52
CA PHE A 184 11.00 4.66 -22.38
C PHE A 184 11.08 3.54 -23.40
#